data_0bb85ef7a7dd8a77f3bffb01b148f94c
#
_entry.id   0bb85ef7a7dd8a77f3bffb01b148f94c
#
_cell.length_a   1.000
_cell.length_b   1.000
_cell.length_c   1.000
_cell.angle_alpha   90.00
_cell.angle_beta   90.00
_cell.angle_gamma   90.00
#
_symmetry.space_group_name_H-M   'P 1'
#
loop_
_entity.id
_entity.type
_entity.pdbx_description
1 polymer ?
#
loop_
_entity_poly.entity_id
_entity_poly.type
_entity_poly.pdbx_seq_one_letter_code
_entity_poly.pdbx_strand_id
1 'polypeptide(L)'
;ASDVYKRQMMYGVNDTDRLHFATAAGKIGNGLDEQLENFVREHPDTKLIIIDTMQKIREVGGEAYSYASDYEIIGRLKQFADKHCICVLTVHHTRKQPAGDSFEMISGTTGLLGCADGSLLMQKKKRTALEATIDVVGRD
;
A
#
# COMPACT_ATOMS: atom_id res chain seq x y z
N ALA A 1 6.26 -11.15 -12.39
CA ALA A 1 7.67 -11.09 -12.86
C ALA A 1 7.79 -10.42 -14.23
N SER A 2 6.94 -10.75 -15.22
CA SER A 2 7.08 -10.20 -16.59
C SER A 2 6.88 -8.68 -16.68
N ASP A 3 5.98 -8.10 -15.87
CA ASP A 3 5.69 -6.66 -15.92
C ASP A 3 6.79 -5.82 -15.25
N VAL A 4 7.42 -6.34 -14.20
CA VAL A 4 8.57 -5.71 -13.55
C VAL A 4 9.75 -5.68 -14.52
N TYR A 5 10.06 -6.81 -15.16
CA TYR A 5 11.13 -6.91 -16.15
C TYR A 5 10.92 -5.97 -17.34
N LYS A 6 9.69 -5.89 -17.87
CA LYS A 6 9.35 -4.96 -18.95
C LYS A 6 9.57 -3.49 -18.54
N ARG A 7 9.20 -3.12 -17.33
CA ARG A 7 9.39 -1.75 -16.82
C ARG A 7 10.87 -1.43 -16.61
N GLN A 8 11.65 -2.37 -16.07
CA GLN A 8 13.11 -2.21 -15.96
C GLN A 8 13.74 -1.93 -17.31
N MET A 9 13.37 -2.69 -18.36
CA MET A 9 13.86 -2.46 -19.72
C MET A 9 13.40 -1.10 -20.29
N MET A 10 12.16 -0.67 -20.04
CA MET A 10 11.62 0.60 -20.54
C MET A 10 12.33 1.82 -19.93
N TYR A 11 12.77 1.73 -18.71
CA TYR A 11 13.39 2.84 -17.98
C TYR A 11 14.92 2.74 -17.90
N GLY A 12 15.52 1.71 -18.51
CA GLY A 12 16.97 1.52 -18.49
C GLY A 12 17.56 1.31 -17.09
N VAL A 13 16.75 0.83 -16.17
CA VAL A 13 17.18 0.59 -14.77
C VAL A 13 18.04 -0.67 -14.75
N ASN A 14 19.29 -0.54 -14.36
CA ASN A 14 20.17 -1.67 -14.12
C ASN A 14 19.72 -2.46 -12.89
N ASP A 15 20.10 -3.72 -12.85
CA ASP A 15 19.91 -4.57 -11.68
C ASP A 15 20.52 -3.93 -10.44
N THR A 16 19.81 -3.99 -9.31
CA THR A 16 20.26 -3.41 -8.05
C THR A 16 19.98 -4.38 -6.91
N ASP A 17 20.91 -4.51 -6.00
CA ASP A 17 20.82 -5.26 -4.76
C ASP A 17 19.93 -4.58 -3.69
N ARG A 18 19.47 -3.34 -3.99
CA ARG A 18 18.61 -2.54 -3.09
C ARG A 18 17.13 -2.67 -3.37
N LEU A 19 16.72 -3.40 -4.40
CA LEU A 19 15.33 -3.58 -4.77
C LEU A 19 14.95 -5.06 -4.71
N HIS A 20 14.10 -5.40 -3.76
CA HIS A 20 13.64 -6.76 -3.51
C HIS A 20 12.17 -6.90 -3.92
N PHE A 21 11.80 -8.03 -4.50
CA PHE A 21 10.43 -8.34 -4.88
C PHE A 21 9.96 -9.61 -4.22
N ALA A 22 8.80 -9.56 -3.57
CA ALA A 22 8.07 -10.72 -3.09
C ALA A 22 6.77 -10.87 -3.90
N THR A 23 6.58 -12.02 -4.54
CA THR A 23 5.37 -12.34 -5.31
C THR A 23 4.33 -13.07 -4.48
N ALA A 24 4.71 -13.56 -3.31
CA ALA A 24 3.84 -14.21 -2.33
C ALA A 24 4.03 -13.56 -0.97
N ALA A 25 2.91 -13.29 -0.30
CA ALA A 25 2.90 -12.74 1.05
C ALA A 25 1.80 -13.42 1.88
N GLY A 26 2.04 -13.56 3.16
CA GLY A 26 1.03 -13.94 4.14
C GLY A 26 -0.07 -12.89 4.29
N LYS A 27 -1.01 -13.15 5.20
CA LYS A 27 -2.03 -12.20 5.59
C LYS A 27 -1.60 -11.49 6.86
N ILE A 28 -2.15 -10.30 7.08
CA ILE A 28 -1.93 -9.59 8.34
C ILE A 28 -2.45 -10.45 9.50
N GLY A 29 -1.65 -10.61 10.54
CA GLY A 29 -1.96 -11.55 11.64
C GLY A 29 -1.79 -13.04 11.30
N ASN A 30 -1.44 -13.36 10.06
CA ASN A 30 -1.22 -14.73 9.62
C ASN A 30 -0.06 -14.81 8.62
N GLY A 31 1.15 -14.68 9.13
CA GLY A 31 2.41 -14.86 8.42
C GLY A 31 3.02 -13.60 7.80
N LEU A 32 2.26 -12.54 7.47
CA LEU A 32 2.82 -11.32 6.91
C LEU A 32 3.71 -10.59 7.93
N ASP A 33 3.26 -10.50 9.16
CA ASP A 33 3.99 -9.79 10.24
C ASP A 33 5.39 -10.41 10.42
N GLU A 34 5.48 -11.74 10.45
CA GLU A 34 6.76 -12.45 10.53
C GLU A 34 7.63 -12.24 9.29
N GLN A 35 7.02 -12.24 8.10
CA GLN A 35 7.74 -11.98 6.86
C GLN A 35 8.36 -10.59 6.85
N LEU A 36 7.63 -9.58 7.28
CA LEU A 36 8.12 -8.20 7.38
C LEU A 36 9.24 -8.07 8.41
N GLU A 37 9.10 -8.65 9.60
CA GLU A 37 10.11 -8.64 10.66
C GLU A 37 11.41 -9.35 10.21
N ASN A 38 11.28 -10.51 9.54
CA ASN A 38 12.42 -11.25 9.02
C ASN A 38 13.15 -10.44 7.93
N PHE A 39 12.38 -9.85 7.01
CA PHE A 39 12.95 -9.05 5.93
C PHE A 39 13.77 -7.87 6.45
N VAL A 40 13.23 -7.09 7.38
CA VAL A 40 13.95 -5.93 7.94
C VAL A 40 15.16 -6.36 8.77
N ARG A 41 15.10 -7.53 9.44
CA ARG A 41 16.24 -8.09 10.14
C ARG A 41 17.39 -8.48 9.19
N GLU A 42 17.05 -9.05 8.02
CA GLU A 42 18.02 -9.42 6.99
C GLU A 42 18.53 -8.21 6.18
N HIS A 43 17.70 -7.17 6.07
CA HIS A 43 17.98 -5.93 5.34
C HIS A 43 17.81 -4.70 6.23
N PRO A 44 18.73 -4.44 7.17
CA PRO A 44 18.58 -3.38 8.18
C PRO A 44 18.64 -1.96 7.59
N ASP A 45 19.08 -1.79 6.36
CA ASP A 45 19.09 -0.54 5.61
C ASP A 45 17.78 -0.24 4.86
N THR A 46 16.75 -1.08 5.02
CA THR A 46 15.41 -0.88 4.44
C THR A 46 14.85 0.49 4.80
N LYS A 47 14.35 1.24 3.80
CA LYS A 47 13.72 2.55 3.99
C LYS A 47 12.26 2.59 3.54
N LEU A 48 11.88 1.72 2.60
CA LEU A 48 10.55 1.70 2.02
C LEU A 48 10.10 0.26 1.78
N ILE A 49 8.89 -0.05 2.20
CA ILE A 49 8.18 -1.28 1.84
C ILE A 49 6.90 -0.88 1.10
N ILE A 50 6.67 -1.48 -0.07
CA ILE A 50 5.47 -1.24 -0.87
C ILE A 50 4.61 -2.50 -0.85
N ILE A 51 3.34 -2.35 -0.45
CA ILE A 51 2.34 -3.42 -0.43
C ILE A 51 1.31 -3.16 -1.53
N ASP A 52 1.38 -3.92 -2.62
CA ASP A 52 0.44 -3.86 -3.75
C ASP A 52 -0.31 -5.21 -3.89
N THR A 53 -1.52 -5.29 -3.40
CA THR A 53 -2.41 -4.29 -2.83
C THR A 53 -2.87 -4.71 -1.42
N MET A 54 -3.43 -3.77 -0.67
CA MET A 54 -3.98 -4.03 0.67
C MET A 54 -4.98 -5.20 0.68
N GLN A 55 -5.78 -5.37 -0.39
CA GLN A 55 -6.71 -6.50 -0.50
C GLN A 55 -6.04 -7.87 -0.45
N LYS A 56 -4.80 -7.99 -0.91
CA LYS A 56 -4.06 -9.26 -0.92
C LYS A 56 -3.58 -9.68 0.46
N ILE A 57 -3.38 -8.74 1.37
CA ILE A 57 -2.90 -9.00 2.72
C ILE A 57 -4.02 -9.14 3.76
N ARG A 58 -5.28 -8.90 3.36
CA ARG A 58 -6.45 -9.16 4.20
C ARG A 58 -6.67 -10.64 4.40
N GLU A 59 -7.11 -11.02 5.59
CA GLU A 59 -7.56 -12.37 5.85
C GLU A 59 -8.90 -12.62 5.13
N VAL A 60 -8.99 -13.74 4.41
CA VAL A 60 -10.22 -14.15 3.71
C VAL A 60 -11.05 -14.98 4.67
N GLY A 61 -12.05 -14.38 5.31
CA GLY A 61 -12.96 -15.14 6.18
C GLY A 61 -13.88 -14.26 7.00
N GLY A 62 -15.16 -14.20 6.59
CA GLY A 62 -16.25 -13.59 7.35
C GLY A 62 -16.95 -12.44 6.65
N GLU A 63 -18.26 -12.28 6.93
CA GLU A 63 -19.16 -11.25 6.38
C GLU A 63 -18.80 -9.80 6.78
N ALA A 64 -17.71 -9.60 7.47
CA ALA A 64 -17.26 -8.30 7.93
C ALA A 64 -16.11 -7.77 7.05
N TYR A 65 -16.40 -7.41 5.82
CA TYR A 65 -15.67 -6.33 5.16
C TYR A 65 -15.95 -5.03 5.92
N SER A 66 -15.53 -4.97 7.16
CA SER A 66 -15.84 -3.85 8.01
C SER A 66 -14.71 -2.83 7.97
N TYR A 67 -15.10 -1.58 8.03
CA TYR A 67 -14.29 -0.42 8.33
C TYR A 67 -13.28 -0.69 9.49
N ALA A 68 -13.69 -1.43 10.51
CA ALA A 68 -12.84 -1.83 11.62
C ALA A 68 -11.62 -2.68 11.19
N SER A 69 -11.82 -3.57 10.20
CA SER A 69 -10.73 -4.42 9.69
C SER A 69 -9.65 -3.61 8.95
N ASP A 70 -10.05 -2.64 8.13
CA ASP A 70 -9.10 -1.79 7.40
C ASP A 70 -8.32 -0.87 8.35
N TYR A 71 -8.98 -0.33 9.36
CA TYR A 71 -8.37 0.46 10.42
C TYR A 71 -7.32 -0.35 11.17
N GLU A 72 -7.64 -1.58 11.55
CA GLU A 72 -6.72 -2.47 12.25
C GLU A 72 -5.49 -2.81 11.40
N ILE A 73 -5.69 -3.15 10.10
CA ILE A 73 -4.59 -3.46 9.19
C ILE A 73 -3.62 -2.28 9.08
N ILE A 74 -4.13 -1.08 8.80
CA ILE A 74 -3.29 0.12 8.69
C ILE A 74 -2.62 0.44 10.01
N GLY A 75 -3.34 0.30 11.14
CA GLY A 75 -2.76 0.50 12.47
C GLY A 75 -1.57 -0.42 12.76
N ARG A 76 -1.67 -1.70 12.39
CA ARG A 76 -0.56 -2.67 12.54
C ARG A 76 0.62 -2.33 11.64
N LEU A 77 0.36 -1.99 10.38
CA LEU A 77 1.41 -1.58 9.44
C LEU A 77 2.10 -0.29 9.91
N LYS A 78 1.34 0.66 10.47
CA LYS A 78 1.91 1.87 11.05
C LYS A 78 2.79 1.56 12.26
N GLN A 79 2.34 0.74 13.19
CA GLN A 79 3.16 0.33 14.34
C GLN A 79 4.46 -0.33 13.91
N PHE A 80 4.42 -1.16 12.87
CA PHE A 80 5.61 -1.76 12.28
C PHE A 80 6.54 -0.70 11.66
N ALA A 81 5.99 0.25 10.89
CA ALA A 81 6.72 1.34 10.27
C ALA A 81 7.43 2.21 11.32
N ASP A 82 6.72 2.60 12.36
CA ASP A 82 7.23 3.42 13.47
C ASP A 82 8.34 2.68 14.24
N LYS A 83 8.13 1.38 14.55
CA LYS A 83 9.10 0.55 15.25
C LYS A 83 10.45 0.47 14.54
N HIS A 84 10.42 0.38 13.21
CA HIS A 84 11.62 0.20 12.38
C HIS A 84 12.12 1.50 11.74
N CYS A 85 11.45 2.63 11.96
CA CYS A 85 11.77 3.93 11.34
C CYS A 85 11.84 3.84 9.80
N ILE A 86 10.86 3.17 9.18
CA ILE A 86 10.73 2.98 7.74
C ILE A 86 9.40 3.53 7.22
N CYS A 87 9.32 3.74 5.91
CA CYS A 87 8.06 4.06 5.23
C CYS A 87 7.37 2.77 4.76
N VAL A 88 6.07 2.62 5.04
CA VAL A 88 5.23 1.57 4.44
C VAL A 88 4.19 2.22 3.55
N LEU A 89 4.28 1.99 2.25
CA LEU A 89 3.34 2.47 1.24
C LEU A 89 2.36 1.35 0.88
N THR A 90 1.09 1.55 1.19
CA THR A 90 0.05 0.56 0.90
C THR A 90 -0.83 1.03 -0.24
N VAL A 91 -0.91 0.24 -1.31
CA VAL A 91 -1.77 0.51 -2.47
C VAL A 91 -3.18 -0.01 -2.21
N HIS A 92 -4.18 0.85 -2.41
CA HIS A 92 -5.59 0.52 -2.28
C HIS A 92 -6.38 1.02 -3.49
N HIS A 93 -7.35 0.23 -3.96
CA HIS A 93 -8.22 0.63 -5.07
C HIS A 93 -9.45 1.37 -4.54
N THR A 94 -9.75 2.52 -5.14
CA THR A 94 -10.96 3.29 -4.83
C THR A 94 -12.21 2.62 -5.45
N ARG A 95 -13.38 2.82 -4.82
CA ARG A 95 -14.66 2.46 -5.43
C ARG A 95 -15.05 3.50 -6.48
N LYS A 96 -15.72 3.05 -7.56
CA LYS A 96 -16.27 3.91 -8.62
C LYS A 96 -17.60 4.55 -8.17
N GLN A 97 -17.61 5.31 -7.10
CA GLN A 97 -18.78 6.11 -6.72
C GLN A 97 -18.45 7.59 -6.94
N PRO A 98 -19.36 8.36 -7.58
CA PRO A 98 -19.23 9.81 -7.62
C PRO A 98 -19.36 10.35 -6.21
N ALA A 99 -18.34 10.98 -5.71
CA ALA A 99 -18.35 11.66 -4.42
C ALA A 99 -18.08 13.14 -4.62
N GLY A 100 -18.61 13.97 -3.73
CA GLY A 100 -18.38 15.42 -3.75
C GLY A 100 -16.95 15.79 -3.42
N ASP A 101 -16.27 14.97 -2.59
CA ASP A 101 -14.85 15.07 -2.27
C ASP A 101 -14.11 13.85 -2.83
N SER A 102 -12.98 14.10 -3.47
CA SER A 102 -12.12 13.07 -4.07
C SER A 102 -11.68 12.01 -3.07
N PHE A 103 -11.45 12.38 -1.81
CA PHE A 103 -11.02 11.47 -0.76
C PHE A 103 -12.15 10.59 -0.20
N GLU A 104 -13.42 10.99 -0.35
CA GLU A 104 -14.57 10.12 -0.02
C GLU A 104 -14.69 8.89 -0.94
N MET A 105 -14.01 8.91 -2.09
CA MET A 105 -13.95 7.77 -3.01
C MET A 105 -13.09 6.61 -2.49
N ILE A 106 -12.22 6.83 -1.54
CA ILE A 106 -11.47 5.77 -0.87
C ILE A 106 -12.47 5.02 0.02
N SER A 107 -12.79 3.78 -0.28
CA SER A 107 -13.77 2.97 0.44
C SER A 107 -13.39 2.82 1.93
N GLY A 108 -14.28 3.20 2.83
CA GLY A 108 -14.01 3.19 4.27
C GLY A 108 -13.17 4.38 4.77
N THR A 109 -13.21 5.48 4.06
CA THR A 109 -12.29 6.60 3.98
C THR A 109 -11.86 7.23 5.27
N THR A 110 -12.78 7.54 6.17
CA THR A 110 -12.44 8.30 7.38
C THR A 110 -11.49 7.53 8.29
N GLY A 111 -11.56 6.20 8.32
CA GLY A 111 -10.69 5.39 9.13
C GLY A 111 -9.33 5.09 8.52
N LEU A 112 -9.27 4.83 7.22
CA LEU A 112 -7.99 4.63 6.53
C LEU A 112 -7.14 5.90 6.57
N LEU A 113 -7.75 7.05 6.26
CA LEU A 113 -7.10 8.36 6.33
C LEU A 113 -6.71 8.75 7.75
N GLY A 114 -7.52 8.39 8.75
CA GLY A 114 -7.25 8.70 10.16
C GLY A 114 -6.05 7.98 10.76
N CYS A 115 -5.65 6.83 10.20
CA CYS A 115 -4.52 6.03 10.67
C CYS A 115 -3.22 6.27 9.88
N ALA A 116 -3.32 6.66 8.62
CA ALA A 116 -2.16 6.91 7.78
C ALA A 116 -1.57 8.29 8.09
N ASP A 117 -0.24 8.43 7.98
CA ASP A 117 0.43 9.73 8.11
C ASP A 117 0.24 10.60 6.87
N GLY A 118 -0.05 9.99 5.73
CA GLY A 118 -0.37 10.68 4.49
C GLY A 118 -1.08 9.77 3.49
N SER A 119 -1.76 10.39 2.55
CA SER A 119 -2.50 9.70 1.50
C SER A 119 -2.28 10.37 0.14
N LEU A 120 -2.10 9.54 -0.88
CA LEU A 120 -1.93 9.94 -2.26
C LEU A 120 -3.10 9.38 -3.08
N LEU A 121 -3.97 10.23 -3.59
CA LEU A 121 -5.08 9.82 -4.43
C LEU A 121 -4.75 10.06 -5.90
N MET A 122 -4.48 9.00 -6.65
CA MET A 122 -4.22 9.08 -8.08
C MET A 122 -5.51 8.93 -8.89
N GLN A 123 -5.79 9.90 -9.74
CA GLN A 123 -6.99 9.93 -10.57
C GLN A 123 -6.67 10.19 -12.04
N LYS A 124 -7.45 9.60 -12.95
CA LYS A 124 -7.46 9.92 -14.38
C LYS A 124 -8.87 10.37 -14.80
N LYS A 125 -8.97 11.47 -15.51
CA LYS A 125 -10.24 11.97 -16.06
C LYS A 125 -10.90 10.96 -17.01
N LYS A 126 -10.11 10.23 -17.80
CA LYS A 126 -10.54 9.16 -18.72
C LYS A 126 -9.51 8.05 -18.71
N ARG A 127 -9.94 6.82 -18.99
CA ARG A 127 -9.07 5.64 -19.05
C ARG A 127 -7.93 5.78 -20.06
N THR A 128 -8.18 6.50 -21.16
CA THR A 128 -7.24 6.78 -22.25
C THR A 128 -6.41 8.05 -22.04
N ALA A 129 -6.62 8.79 -20.96
CA ALA A 129 -5.83 10.00 -20.69
C ALA A 129 -4.36 9.63 -20.46
N LEU A 130 -3.46 10.41 -21.04
CA LEU A 130 -2.02 10.28 -20.83
C LEU A 130 -1.58 10.91 -19.50
N GLU A 131 -2.43 11.78 -18.93
CA GLU A 131 -2.19 12.50 -17.68
C GLU A 131 -2.99 11.89 -16.54
N ALA A 132 -2.42 11.92 -15.35
CA ALA A 132 -3.07 11.62 -14.08
C ALA A 132 -2.81 12.76 -13.10
N THR A 133 -3.79 13.07 -12.25
CA THR A 133 -3.61 13.94 -11.09
C THR A 133 -3.34 13.12 -9.84
N ILE A 134 -2.53 13.65 -8.94
CA ILE A 134 -2.29 13.08 -7.61
C ILE A 134 -2.66 14.17 -6.61
N ASP A 135 -3.72 13.92 -5.85
CA ASP A 135 -4.09 14.74 -4.70
C ASP A 135 -3.37 14.19 -3.47
N VAL A 136 -2.80 15.07 -2.66
CA VAL A 136 -1.98 14.70 -1.50
C VAL A 136 -2.59 15.28 -0.23
N VAL A 137 -2.76 14.43 0.77
CA VAL A 137 -3.14 14.84 2.13
C VAL A 137 -2.14 14.23 3.11
N GLY A 138 -1.62 15.02 4.01
CA GLY A 138 -0.71 14.60 5.07
C GLY A 138 -1.22 15.04 6.43
N ARG A 139 -0.61 14.52 7.50
CA ARG A 139 -0.69 15.12 8.83
C ARG A 139 0.21 16.35 8.85
N ASP A 140 -0.34 17.43 9.34
CA ASP A 140 0.41 18.66 9.63
C ASP A 140 1.31 18.46 10.84
#